data_4700ea266369b64d88b18423fcb74d1d
#
_entry.id   4700ea266369b64d88b18423fcb74d1d
#
_cell.length_a   1.000
_cell.length_b   1.000
_cell.length_c   1.000
_cell.angle_alpha   90.00
_cell.angle_beta   90.00
_cell.angle_gamma   90.00
#
_symmetry.space_group_name_H-M   'P 1'
#
loop_
_entity.id
_entity.type
_entity.pdbx_description
1 polymer ?
#
loop_
_entity_poly.entity_id
_entity_poly.type
_entity_poly.pdbx_seq_one_letter_code
_entity_poly.pdbx_strand_id
1 'polypeptide(L)'
;MWIKASIAAAVVSVAAMAFAPLASADATDDYPIPNRILRTPCTAEQIMAAARDVEPVYYERYMIDYNNKSPEVHQAVQDRIHWFFSMDYAGRRQYSEDTATNAFYEQLAWNWPNWAKLFFNNKGVAAHTTDICMQYPRDDMSVWNW
;
A
#
# COMPACT_ATOMS: atom_id res chain seq x y z
N MET A 1 -58.03 -7.63 -56.91
CA MET A 1 -57.08 -6.68 -56.29
C MET A 1 -56.56 -7.28 -55.00
N TRP A 2 -55.33 -7.74 -55.01
CA TRP A 2 -54.72 -8.35 -53.85
C TRP A 2 -53.87 -7.33 -53.14
N ILE A 3 -54.25 -6.97 -51.92
CA ILE A 3 -53.44 -6.08 -51.05
C ILE A 3 -52.49 -6.96 -50.26
N LYS A 4 -51.23 -6.93 -50.59
CA LYS A 4 -50.18 -7.58 -49.80
C LYS A 4 -49.84 -6.63 -48.64
N ALA A 5 -50.25 -7.00 -47.45
CA ALA A 5 -49.80 -6.32 -46.24
C ALA A 5 -48.41 -6.88 -45.87
N SER A 6 -47.40 -6.04 -46.01
CA SER A 6 -46.06 -6.33 -45.53
C SER A 6 -46.00 -6.05 -44.05
N ILE A 7 -45.88 -7.08 -43.25
CA ILE A 7 -45.60 -6.95 -41.81
C ILE A 7 -44.10 -6.66 -41.67
N ALA A 8 -43.74 -5.44 -41.35
CA ALA A 8 -42.39 -5.10 -40.97
C ALA A 8 -42.19 -5.59 -39.54
N ALA A 9 -41.45 -6.66 -39.37
CA ALA A 9 -40.98 -7.07 -38.06
C ALA A 9 -39.90 -6.11 -37.55
N ALA A 10 -40.26 -5.23 -36.61
CA ALA A 10 -39.28 -4.44 -35.90
C ALA A 10 -38.48 -5.32 -34.96
N VAL A 11 -37.25 -5.60 -35.31
CA VAL A 11 -36.28 -6.25 -34.41
C VAL A 11 -35.85 -5.21 -33.39
N VAL A 12 -36.42 -5.27 -32.20
CA VAL A 12 -35.93 -4.51 -31.06
C VAL A 12 -34.67 -5.21 -30.58
N SER A 13 -33.54 -4.65 -30.99
CA SER A 13 -32.24 -5.04 -30.42
C SER A 13 -32.17 -4.50 -28.99
N VAL A 14 -32.46 -5.34 -28.01
CA VAL A 14 -32.15 -5.05 -26.62
C VAL A 14 -30.64 -5.14 -26.49
N ALA A 15 -29.97 -4.00 -26.53
CA ALA A 15 -28.57 -3.92 -26.14
C ALA A 15 -28.51 -4.26 -24.65
N ALA A 16 -28.10 -5.47 -24.33
CA ALA A 16 -27.75 -5.85 -22.97
C ALA A 16 -26.53 -5.02 -22.59
N MET A 17 -26.74 -3.91 -21.87
CA MET A 17 -25.65 -3.22 -21.19
C MET A 17 -25.15 -4.19 -20.13
N ALA A 18 -24.03 -4.85 -20.41
CA ALA A 18 -23.29 -5.56 -19.41
C ALA A 18 -22.73 -4.49 -18.46
N PHE A 19 -23.39 -4.29 -17.33
CA PHE A 19 -22.77 -3.62 -16.18
C PHE A 19 -21.66 -4.53 -15.74
N ALA A 20 -20.40 -4.20 -16.10
CA ALA A 20 -19.27 -4.74 -15.41
C ALA A 20 -19.47 -4.42 -13.93
N PRO A 21 -19.48 -5.40 -13.00
CA PRO A 21 -19.53 -5.10 -11.60
C PRO A 21 -18.39 -4.14 -11.31
N LEU A 22 -18.69 -2.93 -10.83
CA LEU A 22 -17.70 -2.07 -10.22
C LEU A 22 -17.07 -2.94 -9.15
N ALA A 23 -15.78 -3.29 -9.33
CA ALA A 23 -15.04 -3.98 -8.30
C ALA A 23 -15.11 -3.09 -7.08
N SER A 24 -15.96 -3.44 -6.11
CA SER A 24 -15.96 -2.79 -4.81
C SER A 24 -14.56 -3.02 -4.26
N ALA A 25 -13.84 -1.93 -3.96
CA ALA A 25 -12.54 -2.02 -3.33
C ALA A 25 -12.70 -2.86 -2.07
N ASP A 26 -11.97 -3.98 -2.00
CA ASP A 26 -11.89 -4.81 -0.82
C ASP A 26 -11.30 -3.95 0.31
N ALA A 27 -11.80 -4.10 1.54
CA ALA A 27 -11.28 -3.38 2.69
C ALA A 27 -9.76 -3.55 2.87
N THR A 28 -9.19 -4.68 2.42
CA THR A 28 -7.75 -4.97 2.46
C THR A 28 -6.95 -4.24 1.38
N ASP A 29 -7.57 -3.59 0.41
CA ASP A 29 -6.87 -2.77 -0.59
C ASP A 29 -6.20 -1.53 0.01
N ASP A 30 -6.73 -1.02 1.13
CA ASP A 30 -6.20 0.17 1.83
C ASP A 30 -6.00 -0.03 3.33
N TYR A 31 -6.24 -1.22 3.85
CA TYR A 31 -6.13 -1.51 5.28
C TYR A 31 -5.67 -2.96 5.52
N PRO A 32 -4.75 -3.18 6.45
CA PRO A 32 -4.00 -2.22 7.27
C PRO A 32 -2.94 -1.44 6.51
N ILE A 33 -2.60 -1.84 5.28
CA ILE A 33 -1.56 -1.21 4.48
C ILE A 33 -2.20 -0.44 3.32
N PRO A 34 -1.88 0.87 3.18
CA PRO A 34 -2.41 1.66 2.07
C PRO A 34 -2.04 1.08 0.70
N ASN A 35 -2.97 1.14 -0.25
CA ASN A 35 -2.77 0.62 -1.60
C ASN A 35 -1.54 1.23 -2.30
N ARG A 36 -1.23 2.50 -2.04
CA ARG A 36 -0.03 3.17 -2.54
C ARG A 36 1.26 2.45 -2.12
N ILE A 37 1.31 1.95 -0.90
CA ILE A 37 2.46 1.16 -0.40
C ILE A 37 2.46 -0.26 -0.98
N LEU A 38 1.30 -0.86 -1.18
CA LEU A 38 1.21 -2.17 -1.83
C LEU A 38 1.72 -2.15 -3.27
N ARG A 39 1.60 -1.02 -3.97
CA ARG A 39 1.90 -0.88 -5.40
C ARG A 39 3.18 -0.14 -5.72
N THR A 40 3.76 0.59 -4.77
CA THR A 40 4.93 1.42 -5.06
C THR A 40 6.15 0.58 -5.49
N PRO A 41 6.89 1.02 -6.53
CA PRO A 41 8.19 0.42 -6.87
C PRO A 41 9.34 0.92 -6.00
N CYS A 42 9.09 1.89 -5.11
CA CYS A 42 10.12 2.47 -4.26
C CYS A 42 10.58 1.49 -3.17
N THR A 43 11.81 1.71 -2.71
CA THR A 43 12.36 1.03 -1.53
C THR A 43 11.91 1.71 -0.23
N ALA A 44 12.13 1.06 0.90
CA ALA A 44 11.88 1.67 2.21
C ALA A 44 12.66 2.96 2.39
N GLU A 45 13.93 2.99 1.98
CA GLU A 45 14.81 4.15 2.07
C GLU A 45 14.30 5.32 1.24
N GLN A 46 13.78 5.07 0.05
CA GLN A 46 13.14 6.10 -0.78
C GLN A 46 11.89 6.68 -0.11
N ILE A 47 11.06 5.84 0.49
CA ILE A 47 9.88 6.29 1.25
C ILE A 47 10.31 7.13 2.46
N MET A 48 11.32 6.70 3.20
CA MET A 48 11.83 7.44 4.36
C MET A 48 12.44 8.78 3.99
N ALA A 49 13.22 8.83 2.91
CA ALA A 49 13.78 10.08 2.40
C ALA A 49 12.67 11.07 1.99
N ALA A 50 11.66 10.59 1.28
CA ALA A 50 10.50 11.39 0.94
C ALA A 50 9.75 11.90 2.19
N ALA A 51 9.53 11.02 3.18
CA ALA A 51 8.87 11.40 4.43
C ALA A 51 9.66 12.47 5.19
N ARG A 52 10.97 12.36 5.24
CA ARG A 52 11.84 13.37 5.87
C ARG A 52 11.63 14.75 5.27
N ASP A 53 11.40 14.84 3.96
CA ASP A 53 11.24 16.11 3.26
C ASP A 53 9.80 16.64 3.28
N VAL A 54 8.79 15.79 3.10
CA VAL A 54 7.39 16.24 2.94
C VAL A 54 6.46 15.87 4.09
N GLU A 55 6.88 14.98 4.97
CA GLU A 55 6.15 14.56 6.17
C GLU A 55 7.09 14.53 7.39
N PRO A 56 7.82 15.63 7.67
CA PRO A 56 8.91 15.62 8.66
C PRO A 56 8.45 15.27 10.07
N VAL A 57 7.21 15.62 10.44
CA VAL A 57 6.68 15.30 11.77
C VAL A 57 6.52 13.78 11.94
N TYR A 58 6.05 13.08 10.91
CA TYR A 58 5.90 11.62 10.95
C TYR A 58 7.25 10.91 10.92
N TYR A 59 8.18 11.40 10.10
CA TYR A 59 9.56 10.89 10.07
C TYR A 59 10.25 11.05 11.43
N GLU A 60 10.18 12.23 12.02
CA GLU A 60 10.77 12.52 13.33
C GLU A 60 10.20 11.62 14.42
N ARG A 61 8.88 11.51 14.52
CA ARG A 61 8.22 10.65 15.52
C ARG A 61 8.63 9.19 15.38
N TYR A 62 8.70 8.72 14.14
CA TYR A 62 9.15 7.37 13.86
C TYR A 62 10.59 7.15 14.32
N MET A 63 11.49 8.07 13.99
CA MET A 63 12.91 7.95 14.32
C MET A 63 13.20 8.13 15.81
N ILE A 64 12.48 8.99 16.51
CA ILE A 64 12.57 9.07 17.98
C ILE A 64 12.24 7.71 18.60
N ASP A 65 11.15 7.10 18.18
CA ASP A 65 10.72 5.81 18.70
C ASP A 65 11.68 4.68 18.30
N TYR A 66 12.13 4.68 17.04
CA TYR A 66 13.16 3.76 16.53
C TYR A 66 14.46 3.86 17.36
N ASN A 67 14.97 5.05 17.59
CA ASN A 67 16.20 5.28 18.33
C ASN A 67 16.12 4.81 19.79
N ASN A 68 14.92 4.72 20.36
CA ASN A 68 14.70 4.19 21.70
C ASN A 68 14.67 2.65 21.77
N LYS A 69 14.78 1.97 20.63
CA LYS A 69 14.83 0.51 20.57
C LYS A 69 16.28 0.00 20.60
N SER A 70 16.45 -1.27 20.94
CA SER A 70 17.76 -1.92 20.94
C SER A 70 18.34 -2.07 19.55
N PRO A 71 19.67 -2.25 19.40
CA PRO A 71 20.29 -2.55 18.11
C PRO A 71 19.70 -3.79 17.42
N GLU A 72 19.28 -4.80 18.19
CA GLU A 72 18.65 -6.01 17.66
C GLU A 72 17.29 -5.71 17.04
N VAL A 73 16.51 -4.81 17.65
CA VAL A 73 15.22 -4.35 17.09
C VAL A 73 15.47 -3.52 15.83
N HIS A 74 16.47 -2.65 15.82
CA HIS A 74 16.86 -1.88 14.62
C HIS A 74 17.11 -2.80 13.43
N GLN A 75 17.93 -3.83 13.62
CA GLN A 75 18.26 -4.77 12.56
C GLN A 75 17.02 -5.56 12.11
N ALA A 76 16.23 -6.05 13.05
CA ALA A 76 15.01 -6.80 12.74
C ALA A 76 14.01 -5.96 11.94
N VAL A 77 13.86 -4.68 12.28
CA VAL A 77 12.99 -3.73 11.56
C VAL A 77 13.47 -3.51 10.14
N GLN A 78 14.77 -3.23 9.96
CA GLN A 78 15.35 -3.03 8.63
C GLN A 78 15.20 -4.28 7.77
N ASP A 79 15.53 -5.44 8.30
CA ASP A 79 15.40 -6.71 7.58
C ASP A 79 13.95 -6.96 7.15
N ARG A 80 12.99 -6.73 8.05
CA ARG A 80 11.59 -6.98 7.79
C ARG A 80 10.99 -6.01 6.78
N ILE A 81 11.34 -4.73 6.89
CA ILE A 81 10.83 -3.74 5.92
C ILE A 81 11.46 -3.94 4.54
N HIS A 82 12.73 -4.31 4.46
CA HIS A 82 13.35 -4.67 3.18
C HIS A 82 12.71 -5.90 2.56
N TRP A 83 12.41 -6.92 3.37
CA TRP A 83 11.66 -8.09 2.92
C TRP A 83 10.30 -7.70 2.34
N PHE A 84 9.54 -6.84 3.03
CA PHE A 84 8.24 -6.38 2.55
C PHE A 84 8.36 -5.69 1.19
N PHE A 85 9.28 -4.73 1.05
CA PHE A 85 9.45 -4.00 -0.21
C PHE A 85 10.12 -4.82 -1.31
N SER A 86 10.69 -5.98 -1.01
CA SER A 86 11.19 -6.93 -2.01
C SER A 86 10.08 -7.72 -2.69
N MET A 87 8.92 -7.80 -2.09
CA MET A 87 7.77 -8.53 -2.64
C MET A 87 7.06 -7.73 -3.74
N ASP A 88 6.39 -8.45 -4.63
CA ASP A 88 5.43 -7.88 -5.57
C ASP A 88 4.11 -7.50 -4.86
N TYR A 89 3.19 -6.93 -5.63
CA TYR A 89 1.88 -6.53 -5.11
C TYR A 89 1.13 -7.69 -4.44
N ALA A 90 1.12 -8.86 -5.06
CA ALA A 90 0.40 -10.02 -4.52
C ALA A 90 0.96 -10.46 -3.16
N GLY A 91 2.28 -10.47 -3.01
CA GLY A 91 2.94 -10.80 -1.75
C GLY A 91 2.67 -9.77 -0.66
N ARG A 92 2.75 -8.47 -0.99
CA ARG A 92 2.45 -7.38 -0.04
C ARG A 92 0.99 -7.40 0.38
N ARG A 93 0.08 -7.66 -0.55
CA ARG A 93 -1.35 -7.78 -0.25
C ARG A 93 -1.64 -8.96 0.67
N GLN A 94 -1.03 -10.11 0.44
CA GLN A 94 -1.17 -11.26 1.32
C GLN A 94 -0.68 -10.95 2.73
N TYR A 95 0.47 -10.27 2.87
CA TYR A 95 0.96 -9.80 4.15
C TYR A 95 -0.04 -8.86 4.85
N SER A 96 -0.63 -7.93 4.10
CA SER A 96 -1.66 -7.02 4.61
C SER A 96 -2.89 -7.78 5.14
N GLU A 97 -3.37 -8.77 4.41
CA GLU A 97 -4.49 -9.62 4.82
C GLU A 97 -4.14 -10.45 6.07
N ASP A 98 -2.97 -11.04 6.11
CA ASP A 98 -2.49 -11.85 7.23
C ASP A 98 -2.40 -11.01 8.52
N THR A 99 -1.88 -9.79 8.43
CA THR A 99 -1.80 -8.88 9.57
C THR A 99 -3.17 -8.37 10.02
N ALA A 100 -4.11 -8.21 9.10
CA ALA A 100 -5.48 -7.79 9.41
C ALA A 100 -6.29 -8.88 10.13
N THR A 101 -6.03 -10.15 9.82
CA THR A 101 -6.81 -11.29 10.31
C THR A 101 -6.17 -12.04 11.46
N ASN A 102 -4.88 -11.85 11.72
CA ASN A 102 -4.14 -12.51 12.78
C ASN A 102 -3.25 -11.51 13.54
N ALA A 103 -3.67 -11.13 14.75
CA ALA A 103 -2.94 -10.18 15.59
C ALA A 103 -1.53 -10.64 15.96
N PHE A 104 -1.25 -11.95 15.87
CA PHE A 104 0.04 -12.53 16.23
C PHE A 104 0.94 -12.82 15.02
N TYR A 105 0.50 -12.47 13.82
CA TYR A 105 1.23 -12.76 12.59
C TYR A 105 2.57 -12.03 12.53
N GLU A 106 2.61 -10.74 12.89
CA GLU A 106 3.82 -9.94 12.85
C GLU A 106 4.50 -9.89 14.22
N GLN A 107 5.59 -10.63 14.38
CA GLN A 107 6.31 -10.72 15.65
C GLN A 107 6.99 -9.41 16.05
N LEU A 108 7.39 -8.56 15.09
CA LEU A 108 7.97 -7.24 15.39
C LEU A 108 7.01 -6.34 16.17
N ALA A 109 5.71 -6.47 15.91
CA ALA A 109 4.69 -5.70 16.62
C ALA A 109 4.66 -5.96 18.14
N TRP A 110 5.20 -7.06 18.61
CA TRP A 110 5.31 -7.37 20.03
C TRP A 110 6.41 -6.59 20.73
N ASN A 111 7.53 -6.38 20.03
CA ASN A 111 8.67 -5.61 20.54
C ASN A 111 8.52 -4.12 20.26
N TRP A 112 7.83 -3.78 19.20
CA TRP A 112 7.56 -2.41 18.80
C TRP A 112 6.22 -2.32 18.02
N PRO A 113 5.08 -2.05 18.71
CA PRO A 113 3.77 -1.99 18.06
C PRO A 113 3.68 -1.01 16.89
N ASN A 114 4.52 0.02 16.89
CA ASN A 114 4.55 1.06 15.85
C ASN A 114 5.64 0.84 14.79
N TRP A 115 6.24 -0.36 14.73
CA TRP A 115 7.41 -0.65 13.89
C TRP A 115 7.26 -0.25 12.41
N ALA A 116 6.06 -0.23 11.92
CA ALA A 116 5.78 0.09 10.52
C ALA A 116 4.92 1.37 10.35
N LYS A 117 4.77 2.15 11.39
CA LYS A 117 3.83 3.29 11.41
C LYS A 117 4.07 4.31 10.31
N LEU A 118 5.33 4.56 9.96
CA LEU A 118 5.68 5.49 8.88
C LEU A 118 5.20 4.99 7.51
N PHE A 119 5.16 3.68 7.33
CA PHE A 119 4.86 3.05 6.04
C PHE A 119 3.39 2.65 5.88
N PHE A 120 2.77 2.13 6.93
CA PHE A 120 1.53 1.37 6.81
C PHE A 120 0.29 2.05 7.41
N ASN A 121 0.44 2.94 8.35
CA ASN A 121 -0.69 3.39 9.17
C ASN A 121 -1.37 4.68 8.69
N ASN A 122 -0.84 5.35 7.69
CA ASN A 122 -1.38 6.65 7.29
C ASN A 122 -1.48 6.75 5.77
N LYS A 123 -2.71 6.73 5.28
CA LYS A 123 -3.01 6.83 3.86
C LYS A 123 -2.53 8.14 3.24
N GLY A 124 -2.64 9.26 3.96
CA GLY A 124 -2.18 10.56 3.50
C GLY A 124 -0.65 10.63 3.39
N VAL A 125 0.05 10.14 4.40
CA VAL A 125 1.52 10.05 4.38
C VAL A 125 1.97 9.12 3.25
N ALA A 126 1.34 7.97 3.08
CA ALA A 126 1.63 7.04 1.99
C ALA A 126 1.43 7.70 0.61
N ALA A 127 0.37 8.48 0.42
CA ALA A 127 0.14 9.21 -0.83
C ALA A 127 1.24 10.24 -1.10
N HIS A 128 1.57 11.09 -0.12
CA HIS A 128 2.59 12.12 -0.29
C HIS A 128 3.98 11.54 -0.53
N THR A 129 4.37 10.52 0.20
CA THR A 129 5.69 9.90 0.06
C THR A 129 5.83 9.13 -1.24
N THR A 130 4.83 8.35 -1.64
CA THR A 130 4.88 7.57 -2.89
C THR A 130 4.80 8.45 -4.14
N ASP A 131 4.23 9.63 -4.06
CA ASP A 131 4.19 10.57 -5.19
C ASP A 131 5.58 11.05 -5.61
N ILE A 132 6.53 11.11 -4.69
CA ILE A 132 7.87 11.68 -4.95
C ILE A 132 9.03 10.73 -4.67
N CYS A 133 8.80 9.55 -4.12
CA CYS A 133 9.86 8.67 -3.64
C CYS A 133 10.87 8.25 -4.73
N MET A 134 10.46 8.21 -6.00
CA MET A 134 11.34 7.88 -7.11
C MET A 134 12.46 8.92 -7.35
N GLN A 135 12.35 10.11 -6.77
CA GLN A 135 13.35 11.18 -6.88
C GLN A 135 14.55 10.96 -5.94
N TYR A 136 14.45 10.02 -5.02
CA TYR A 136 15.49 9.74 -4.02
C TYR A 136 16.29 8.49 -4.38
N PRO A 137 17.54 8.39 -3.87
CA PRO A 137 18.34 7.17 -4.05
C PRO A 137 17.66 5.94 -3.45
N ARG A 138 17.77 4.79 -4.12
CA ARG A 138 17.10 3.55 -3.71
C ARG A 138 17.66 2.93 -2.43
N ASP A 139 18.91 3.22 -2.08
CA ASP A 139 19.69 2.53 -1.06
C ASP A 139 20.41 3.49 -0.09
N ASP A 140 19.89 4.70 0.10
CA ASP A 140 20.45 5.67 1.04
C ASP A 140 20.14 5.27 2.48
N MET A 141 21.04 4.51 3.11
CA MET A 141 20.90 4.03 4.47
C MET A 141 21.00 5.15 5.53
N SER A 142 21.43 6.36 5.15
CA SER A 142 21.51 7.50 6.09
C SER A 142 20.15 7.93 6.63
N VAL A 143 19.06 7.54 5.94
CA VAL A 143 17.67 7.80 6.41
C VAL A 143 17.35 7.13 7.74
N TRP A 144 18.12 6.09 8.12
CA TRP A 144 17.98 5.40 9.41
C TRP A 144 18.79 6.05 10.54
N ASN A 145 19.52 7.13 10.25
CA ASN A 145 20.32 7.90 11.21
C ASN A 145 19.69 9.28 11.42
N TRP A 146 19.14 9.47 12.60
CA TRP A 146 18.49 10.73 12.96
C TRP A 146 18.79 11.13 14.40
#